data_446b228321d65cfe519d2d47d2346fe1
#
_entry.id   446b228321d65cfe519d2d47d2346fe1
#
_cell.length_a   1.000
_cell.length_b   1.000
_cell.length_c   1.000
_cell.angle_alpha   90.00
_cell.angle_beta   90.00
_cell.angle_gamma   90.00
#
_symmetry.space_group_name_H-M   'P 1'
#
loop_
_entity.id
_entity.type
_entity.pdbx_description
1 polymer ?
#
loop_
_entity_poly.entity_id
_entity_poly.type
_entity_poly.pdbx_seq_one_letter_code
_entity_poly.pdbx_strand_id
1 'polypeptide(L)' 'MKKCPVGIFMYAEGGLTKLDFTCPDCGKYFEGVIIGGKNEPTKCECGCELEKVKIFPSE' A
#
# COMPACT_ATOMS: atom_id res chain seq x y z
N MET A 1 13.60 -14.08 -0.42
CA MET A 1 12.77 -12.96 -0.90
C MET A 1 12.84 -11.79 0.05
N LYS A 2 12.93 -10.60 -0.48
CA LYS A 2 13.08 -9.41 0.32
C LYS A 2 11.73 -8.88 0.77
N LYS A 3 11.62 -8.54 2.03
CA LYS A 3 10.40 -7.95 2.58
C LYS A 3 10.62 -6.48 2.83
N CYS A 4 9.66 -5.66 2.42
CA CYS A 4 9.74 -4.23 2.57
C CYS A 4 8.58 -3.75 3.43
N PRO A 5 8.84 -3.36 4.69
CA PRO A 5 7.77 -2.83 5.53
C PRO A 5 7.32 -1.46 5.01
N VAL A 6 6.03 -1.29 4.84
CA VAL A 6 5.47 -0.03 4.34
C VAL A 6 4.49 0.56 5.33
N GLY A 7 4.54 1.89 5.46
CA GLY A 7 3.53 2.62 6.21
C GLY A 7 2.40 3.00 5.28
N ILE A 8 1.19 2.71 5.66
CA ILE A 8 0.03 2.89 4.80
C ILE A 8 -0.89 3.95 5.36
N PHE A 9 -1.30 4.89 4.50
CA PHE A 9 -2.35 5.85 4.83
C PHE A 9 -3.67 5.30 4.30
N MET A 10 -4.65 5.14 5.19
CA MET A 10 -5.95 4.64 4.84
C MET A 10 -6.96 5.78 4.87
N TYR A 11 -7.76 5.89 3.82
CA TYR A 11 -8.76 6.94 3.73
C TYR A 11 -10.00 6.40 3.01
N ALA A 12 -11.13 7.08 3.22
CA ALA A 12 -12.38 6.71 2.57
C ALA A 12 -12.72 7.73 1.50
N GLU A 13 -13.09 7.27 0.32
CA GLU A 13 -13.50 8.14 -0.77
C GLU A 13 -14.55 7.42 -1.61
N GLY A 14 -15.67 8.11 -1.84
CA GLY A 14 -16.72 7.53 -2.67
C GLY A 14 -17.31 6.23 -2.14
N GLY A 15 -17.31 6.05 -0.82
CA GLY A 15 -17.82 4.83 -0.20
C GLY A 15 -16.84 3.67 -0.21
N LEU A 16 -15.62 3.90 -0.68
CA LEU A 16 -14.58 2.88 -0.73
C LEU A 16 -13.45 3.24 0.20
N THR A 17 -12.81 2.22 0.77
CA THR A 17 -11.61 2.41 1.57
C THR A 17 -10.41 2.26 0.68
N LYS A 18 -9.59 3.31 0.63
CA LYS A 18 -8.39 3.34 -0.23
C LYS A 18 -7.13 3.47 0.60
N LEU A 19 -6.03 3.03 0.02
CA LEU A 19 -4.73 3.03 0.68
C LEU A 19 -3.70 3.73 -0.20
N ASP A 20 -2.82 4.50 0.45
CA ASP A 20 -1.67 5.10 -0.23
C ASP A 20 -0.41 4.66 0.50
N PHE A 21 0.60 4.24 -0.25
CA PHE A 21 1.88 3.86 0.34
C PHE A 21 2.98 3.94 -0.69
N THR A 22 4.22 3.93 -0.23
CA THR A 22 5.40 4.01 -1.09
C THR A 22 6.32 2.85 -0.80
N CYS A 23 6.82 2.22 -1.84
CA CYS A 23 7.81 1.15 -1.68
C CYS A 23 9.11 1.76 -1.15
N PRO A 24 9.62 1.30 0.00
CA PRO A 24 10.84 1.88 0.57
C PRO A 24 12.11 1.48 -0.18
N ASP A 25 12.02 0.49 -1.05
CA ASP A 25 13.19 0.01 -1.77
C ASP A 25 13.42 0.77 -3.08
N CYS A 26 12.39 0.90 -3.90
CA CYS A 26 12.52 1.56 -5.20
C CYS A 26 11.86 2.95 -5.25
N GLY A 27 11.09 3.30 -4.24
CA GLY A 27 10.45 4.60 -4.18
C GLY A 27 9.17 4.72 -4.99
N LYS A 28 8.66 3.62 -5.50
CA LYS A 28 7.42 3.66 -6.27
C LYS A 28 6.23 4.04 -5.38
N TYR A 29 5.45 5.02 -5.80
CA TYR A 29 4.30 5.48 -5.05
C TYR A 29 3.04 4.78 -5.53
N PHE A 30 2.30 4.23 -4.57
CA PHE A 30 1.01 3.60 -4.84
C PHE A 30 -0.08 4.46 -4.23
N GLU A 31 -1.06 4.84 -5.04
CA GLU A 31 -2.18 5.63 -4.53
C GLU A 31 -3.50 5.05 -5.03
N GLY A 32 -4.56 5.29 -4.24
CA GLY A 32 -5.88 4.85 -4.62
C GLY A 32 -6.06 3.34 -4.64
N VAL A 33 -5.26 2.62 -3.88
CA VAL A 33 -5.36 1.15 -3.80
C VAL A 33 -6.59 0.79 -2.96
N ILE A 34 -7.49 0.02 -3.53
CA ILE A 34 -8.71 -0.40 -2.84
C ILE A 34 -8.41 -1.60 -1.97
N ILE A 35 -8.70 -1.47 -0.67
CA ILE A 35 -8.45 -2.55 0.27
C ILE A 35 -9.34 -3.77 -0.07
N GLY A 36 -8.73 -4.95 -0.11
CA GLY A 36 -9.44 -6.17 -0.47
C GLY A 36 -9.78 -6.28 -1.94
N GLY A 37 -9.33 -5.33 -2.76
CA GLY A 37 -9.57 -5.37 -4.20
C GLY A 37 -8.69 -6.41 -4.89
N LYS A 38 -9.12 -6.85 -6.06
CA LYS A 38 -8.37 -7.83 -6.83
C LYS A 38 -7.00 -7.32 -7.27
N ASN A 39 -6.87 -6.00 -7.39
CA ASN A 39 -5.63 -5.38 -7.84
C ASN A 39 -4.77 -4.85 -6.70
N GLU A 40 -5.06 -5.26 -5.48
CA GLU A 40 -4.26 -4.84 -4.34
C GLU A 40 -2.86 -5.43 -4.47
N PRO A 41 -1.82 -4.57 -4.60
CA PRO A 41 -0.47 -5.07 -4.81
C PRO A 41 0.10 -5.66 -3.51
N THR A 42 0.69 -6.84 -3.63
CA THR A 42 1.38 -7.48 -2.51
C THR A 42 2.88 -7.46 -2.72
N LYS A 43 3.32 -7.19 -3.95
CA LYS A 43 4.73 -7.10 -4.31
C LYS A 43 4.96 -5.88 -5.17
N CYS A 44 6.11 -5.26 -4.98
CA CYS A 44 6.55 -4.18 -5.84
C CYS A 44 7.23 -4.77 -7.09
N GLU A 45 7.25 -4.00 -8.17
CA GLU A 45 7.93 -4.41 -9.40
C GLU A 45 9.41 -4.67 -9.20
N CYS A 46 10.01 -4.07 -8.19
CA CYS A 46 11.42 -4.29 -7.88
C CYS A 46 11.68 -5.64 -7.20
N GLY A 47 10.65 -6.40 -6.92
CA GLY A 47 10.78 -7.70 -6.30
C GLY A 47 10.60 -7.73 -4.80
N CYS A 48 10.41 -6.57 -4.17
CA CYS A 48 10.17 -6.52 -2.73
C CYS A 48 8.75 -6.94 -2.41
N GLU A 49 8.61 -7.76 -1.38
CA GLU A 49 7.31 -8.13 -0.86
C GLU A 49 6.84 -7.03 0.09
N LEU A 50 5.75 -6.37 -0.26
CA LEU A 50 5.23 -5.25 0.52
C LEU A 50 4.55 -5.74 1.79
N GLU A 51 5.09 -5.37 2.93
CA GLU A 51 4.59 -5.79 4.22
C GLU A 51 3.90 -4.60 4.90
N LYS A 52 2.59 -4.72 5.05
CA LYS A 52 1.76 -3.63 5.60
C LYS A 52 1.79 -3.67 7.12
N VAL A 53 2.84 -3.07 7.69
CA VAL A 53 3.07 -3.15 9.14
C VAL A 53 2.45 -2.02 9.94
N LYS A 54 2.21 -0.87 9.29
CA LYS A 54 1.60 0.28 9.95
C LYS A 54 0.50 0.85 9.09
N ILE A 55 -0.66 1.06 9.69
CA ILE A 55 -1.79 1.67 9.00
C ILE A 55 -2.15 2.94 9.74
N PHE A 56 -2.12 4.06 9.04
CA PHE A 56 -2.47 5.36 9.60
C PHE A 56 -3.83 5.76 9.06
N PRO A 57 -4.90 5.69 9.89
CA PRO A 57 -6.20 6.13 9.43
C PRO A 57 -6.21 7.63 9.24
N SER A 58 -6.73 8.09 8.11
CA SER A 58 -6.87 9.51 7.81
C SER A 58 -8.35 9.87 7.95
N GLU A 59 -8.61 10.91 8.70
CA GLU A 59 -9.98 11.38 8.87
C GLU A 59 -10.35 12.45 7.87
#